data_a9c408851aa44f99c66f868e6538656b
#
_entry.id   a9c408851aa44f99c66f868e6538656b
#
_cell.length_a   1.000
_cell.length_b   1.000
_cell.length_c   1.000
_cell.angle_alpha   90.00
_cell.angle_beta   90.00
_cell.angle_gamma   90.00
#
_symmetry.space_group_name_H-M   'P 1'
#
loop_
_entity.id
_entity.type
_entity.pdbx_description
1 polymer ?
#
loop_
_entity_poly.entity_id
_entity_poly.type
_entity_poly.pdbx_seq_one_letter_code
_entity_poly.pdbx_strand_id
1 'polypeptide(L)'
;MKRFLLMLAALMAFAGCKQLNKEVDNHPGNEPDSGVETETILEIDRSRVDLDYAAQSVEIAVVANRAFEVDICVDWISYTIVDSGDRVVLQVAENTESKPRSAEVVILAGELICSLMVYQTTKPELMVLSLEHSSAHLDSPEWDGYDIKGSVDWGDGTIEEYYDGISHDYSDAQKRSAQFTMDGAASFRIESIGEIESITLAI
;
A
#
# COMPACT_ATOMS: atom_id res chain seq x y z
N MET A 1 -1.80 -2.58 -37.74
CA MET A 1 -1.87 -1.78 -36.48
C MET A 1 -0.82 -2.31 -35.53
N LYS A 2 0.27 -1.57 -35.34
CA LYS A 2 1.43 -2.00 -34.51
C LYS A 2 1.16 -1.68 -33.04
N ARG A 3 1.08 -2.71 -32.21
CA ARG A 3 1.03 -2.56 -30.74
C ARG A 3 2.44 -2.26 -30.25
N PHE A 4 2.66 -1.06 -29.72
CA PHE A 4 3.87 -0.68 -28.98
C PHE A 4 3.73 -1.25 -27.56
N LEU A 5 4.53 -2.28 -27.26
CA LEU A 5 4.74 -2.82 -25.94
C LEU A 5 5.81 -1.96 -25.25
N LEU A 6 5.40 -1.05 -24.37
CA LEU A 6 6.34 -0.32 -23.52
C LEU A 6 6.77 -1.26 -22.39
N MET A 7 7.96 -1.87 -22.52
CA MET A 7 8.66 -2.49 -21.40
C MET A 7 9.21 -1.38 -20.50
N LEU A 8 8.57 -1.18 -19.36
CA LEU A 8 9.12 -0.36 -18.29
C LEU A 8 10.19 -1.19 -17.57
N ALA A 9 11.46 -0.97 -17.92
CA ALA A 9 12.59 -1.56 -17.23
C ALA A 9 12.65 -0.94 -15.82
N ALA A 10 12.30 -1.70 -14.80
CA ALA A 10 12.54 -1.34 -13.41
C ALA A 10 14.06 -1.35 -13.18
N LEU A 11 14.66 -0.16 -13.15
CA LEU A 11 16.03 0.05 -12.73
C LEU A 11 16.07 -0.16 -11.21
N MET A 12 16.55 -1.32 -10.77
CA MET A 12 16.87 -1.54 -9.37
C MET A 12 18.07 -0.65 -9.01
N ALA A 13 17.79 0.52 -8.48
CA ALA A 13 18.80 1.35 -7.86
C ALA A 13 19.12 0.75 -6.49
N PHE A 14 20.29 0.15 -6.34
CA PHE A 14 20.87 -0.10 -5.04
C PHE A 14 21.00 1.26 -4.34
N ALA A 15 20.31 1.44 -3.22
CA ALA A 15 20.43 2.64 -2.40
C ALA A 15 21.78 2.58 -1.68
N GLY A 16 22.83 3.05 -2.35
CA GLY A 16 24.09 3.33 -1.70
C GLY A 16 24.00 4.65 -0.94
N CYS A 17 24.47 4.69 0.30
CA CYS A 17 24.65 5.93 1.05
C CYS A 17 25.50 6.91 0.24
N LYS A 18 25.02 8.15 0.07
CA LYS A 18 25.80 9.21 -0.60
C LYS A 18 26.79 9.83 0.40
N GLN A 19 28.09 9.68 0.13
CA GLN A 19 29.09 10.51 0.79
C GLN A 19 29.11 11.92 0.17
N LEU A 20 28.97 12.94 0.99
CA LEU A 20 29.29 14.31 0.59
C LEU A 20 30.82 14.45 0.53
N ASN A 21 31.39 14.61 -0.67
CA ASN A 21 32.80 14.84 -0.85
C ASN A 21 33.18 16.22 -0.29
N LYS A 22 33.93 16.22 0.81
CA LYS A 22 34.61 17.41 1.31
C LYS A 22 35.89 17.60 0.49
N GLU A 23 36.01 18.76 -0.17
CA GLU A 23 37.32 19.18 -0.74
C GLU A 23 38.35 19.26 0.36
N VAL A 24 39.40 18.46 0.23
CA VAL A 24 40.55 18.48 1.12
C VAL A 24 41.42 19.69 0.76
N ASP A 25 41.40 20.72 1.58
CA ASP A 25 42.31 21.84 1.50
C ASP A 25 43.70 21.37 2.01
N ASN A 26 44.62 21.15 1.09
CA ASN A 26 45.98 20.76 1.38
C ASN A 26 46.78 21.95 1.91
N HIS A 27 46.77 22.15 3.24
CA HIS A 27 47.75 23.03 3.90
C HIS A 27 48.88 22.21 4.48
N PRO A 28 50.18 22.44 4.11
CA PRO A 28 51.27 21.67 4.61
C PRO A 28 51.72 22.17 5.98
N GLY A 29 51.54 21.38 6.99
CA GLY A 29 52.22 21.57 8.28
C GLY A 29 51.35 21.32 9.51
N ASN A 30 51.25 20.05 9.92
CA ASN A 30 51.26 19.64 11.32
C ASN A 30 51.40 18.11 11.40
N GLU A 31 52.11 17.64 12.42
CA GLU A 31 52.46 16.25 12.67
C GLU A 31 51.23 15.33 12.72
N PRO A 32 51.38 14.00 12.35
CA PRO A 32 50.26 13.10 12.37
C PRO A 32 49.88 12.79 13.83
N ASP A 33 48.75 13.37 14.26
CA ASP A 33 47.99 12.82 15.37
C ASP A 33 47.49 11.46 14.89
N SER A 34 48.02 10.36 15.46
CA SER A 34 47.66 8.99 15.16
C SER A 34 46.31 8.61 15.80
N GLY A 35 45.32 9.48 15.68
CA GLY A 35 43.92 9.14 15.88
C GLY A 35 43.49 8.27 14.71
N VAL A 36 43.27 6.98 14.95
CA VAL A 36 42.56 6.11 14.01
C VAL A 36 41.16 6.71 13.84
N GLU A 37 40.96 7.51 12.78
CA GLU A 37 39.63 7.94 12.39
C GLU A 37 38.86 6.68 11.99
N THR A 38 38.03 6.18 12.91
CA THR A 38 37.09 5.11 12.59
C THR A 38 36.10 5.65 11.56
N GLU A 39 36.14 5.06 10.37
CA GLU A 39 35.20 5.39 9.29
C GLU A 39 33.78 5.33 9.82
N THR A 40 32.97 6.36 9.54
CA THR A 40 31.57 6.37 9.93
C THR A 40 30.81 5.33 9.10
N ILE A 41 30.00 4.52 9.76
CA ILE A 41 29.15 3.50 9.13
C ILE A 41 27.70 3.90 9.36
N LEU A 42 26.89 3.85 8.30
CA LEU A 42 25.44 3.94 8.35
C LEU A 42 24.86 3.10 7.21
N GLU A 43 24.08 2.10 7.55
CA GLU A 43 23.39 1.22 6.61
C GLU A 43 21.98 0.92 7.12
N ILE A 44 21.05 0.70 6.20
CA ILE A 44 19.69 0.25 6.49
C ILE A 44 19.36 -0.98 5.67
N ASP A 45 18.52 -1.87 6.20
CA ASP A 45 18.20 -3.17 5.59
C ASP A 45 17.35 -3.07 4.31
N ARG A 46 16.70 -1.92 4.08
CA ARG A 46 15.85 -1.68 2.90
C ARG A 46 15.73 -0.22 2.56
N SER A 47 15.46 0.08 1.30
CA SER A 47 15.25 1.45 0.79
C SER A 47 13.80 1.74 0.40
N ARG A 48 12.90 0.73 0.52
CA ARG A 48 11.49 0.84 0.15
C ARG A 48 10.62 -0.05 1.03
N VAL A 49 9.46 0.47 1.38
CA VAL A 49 8.37 -0.26 2.03
C VAL A 49 7.07 0.07 1.30
N ASP A 50 6.34 -0.96 0.91
CA ASP A 50 5.01 -0.86 0.32
C ASP A 50 3.99 -1.39 1.34
N LEU A 51 3.01 -0.57 1.69
CA LEU A 51 2.03 -0.80 2.74
C LEU A 51 0.62 -0.73 2.16
N ASP A 52 -0.31 -1.49 2.75
CA ASP A 52 -1.72 -1.26 2.54
C ASP A 52 -2.19 0.01 3.28
N TYR A 53 -3.47 0.34 3.18
CA TYR A 53 -4.05 1.55 3.76
C TYR A 53 -4.12 1.54 5.30
N ALA A 54 -4.09 0.35 5.93
CA ALA A 54 -4.30 0.23 7.37
C ALA A 54 -3.13 0.82 8.19
N ALA A 55 -3.44 1.23 9.42
CA ALA A 55 -2.41 1.63 10.37
C ALA A 55 -1.53 0.43 10.73
N GLN A 56 -0.20 0.60 10.64
CA GLN A 56 0.74 -0.48 10.88
C GLN A 56 2.11 0.00 11.33
N SER A 57 2.87 -0.91 11.90
CA SER A 57 4.25 -0.68 12.33
C SER A 57 5.24 -1.36 11.39
N VAL A 58 6.33 -0.67 11.08
CA VAL A 58 7.41 -1.20 10.25
C VAL A 58 8.73 -1.08 11.00
N GLU A 59 9.46 -2.19 11.14
CA GLU A 59 10.79 -2.20 11.71
C GLU A 59 11.84 -2.07 10.60
N ILE A 60 12.79 -1.17 10.80
CA ILE A 60 13.95 -0.94 9.92
C ILE A 60 15.21 -1.24 10.74
N ALA A 61 15.98 -2.22 10.30
CA ALA A 61 17.28 -2.49 10.92
C ALA A 61 18.29 -1.41 10.47
N VAL A 62 19.02 -0.89 11.44
CA VAL A 62 20.03 0.15 11.22
C VAL A 62 21.37 -0.36 11.74
N VAL A 63 22.41 -0.27 10.93
CA VAL A 63 23.80 -0.53 11.32
C VAL A 63 24.53 0.82 11.32
N ALA A 64 24.88 1.30 12.51
CA ALA A 64 25.61 2.55 12.67
C ALA A 64 26.64 2.41 13.79
N ASN A 65 27.83 2.99 13.60
CA ASN A 65 28.88 3.01 14.64
C ASN A 65 28.92 4.30 15.44
N ARG A 66 27.91 5.15 15.26
CA ARG A 66 27.68 6.39 16.04
C ARG A 66 26.19 6.68 16.13
N ALA A 67 25.82 7.62 17.01
CA ALA A 67 24.45 8.10 17.11
C ALA A 67 23.95 8.66 15.77
N PHE A 68 22.69 8.39 15.43
CA PHE A 68 22.03 8.88 14.23
C PHE A 68 20.71 9.60 14.59
N GLU A 69 20.25 10.39 13.65
CA GLU A 69 18.96 11.09 13.72
C GLU A 69 18.05 10.58 12.62
N VAL A 70 16.73 10.69 12.83
CA VAL A 70 15.70 10.34 11.84
C VAL A 70 14.91 11.60 11.54
N ASP A 71 14.81 11.95 10.26
CA ASP A 71 14.04 13.10 9.76
C ASP A 71 12.87 12.62 8.90
N ILE A 72 11.66 13.08 9.23
CA ILE A 72 10.41 12.74 8.55
C ILE A 72 9.56 14.01 8.42
N CYS A 73 9.28 14.43 7.19
CA CYS A 73 8.57 15.68 6.91
C CYS A 73 7.05 15.55 6.80
N VAL A 74 6.46 14.42 7.28
CA VAL A 74 5.02 14.17 7.23
C VAL A 74 4.49 13.84 8.63
N ASP A 75 3.22 14.12 8.87
CA ASP A 75 2.54 13.92 10.16
C ASP A 75 1.93 12.52 10.34
N TRP A 76 1.77 11.76 9.26
CA TRP A 76 1.20 10.42 9.27
C TRP A 76 2.22 9.29 9.54
N ILE A 77 3.51 9.61 9.67
CA ILE A 77 4.56 8.68 10.12
C ILE A 77 5.22 9.26 11.36
N SER A 78 5.26 8.50 12.44
CA SER A 78 6.10 8.76 13.61
C SER A 78 7.12 7.63 13.78
N TYR A 79 8.15 7.82 14.61
CA TYR A 79 9.16 6.81 14.81
C TYR A 79 9.60 6.69 16.26
N THR A 80 10.20 5.55 16.57
CA THR A 80 10.90 5.28 17.82
C THR A 80 12.21 4.55 17.51
N ILE A 81 13.31 5.00 18.11
CA ILE A 81 14.60 4.28 18.05
C ILE A 81 14.64 3.29 19.21
N VAL A 82 14.88 2.03 18.92
CA VAL A 82 14.92 0.93 19.89
C VAL A 82 16.26 0.21 19.90
N ASP A 83 16.47 -0.64 20.89
CA ASP A 83 17.66 -1.49 21.03
C ASP A 83 18.99 -0.71 20.93
N SER A 84 19.08 0.43 21.63
CA SER A 84 20.27 1.29 21.66
C SER A 84 20.69 1.86 20.30
N GLY A 85 19.79 1.85 19.31
CA GLY A 85 20.02 2.39 17.98
C GLY A 85 20.18 1.34 16.88
N ASP A 86 19.90 0.06 17.14
CA ASP A 86 20.00 -0.99 16.13
C ASP A 86 18.71 -1.09 15.26
N ARG A 87 17.63 -0.42 15.68
CA ARG A 87 16.36 -0.42 14.94
C ARG A 87 15.61 0.90 15.04
N VAL A 88 14.95 1.26 13.97
CA VAL A 88 13.92 2.31 13.91
C VAL A 88 12.57 1.63 13.67
N VAL A 89 11.61 1.89 14.56
CA VAL A 89 10.23 1.44 14.40
C VAL A 89 9.42 2.62 13.90
N LEU A 90 8.92 2.52 12.67
CA LEU A 90 7.99 3.49 12.10
C LEU A 90 6.57 3.10 12.50
N GLN A 91 5.78 4.07 12.97
CA GLN A 91 4.35 3.96 13.20
C GLN A 91 3.65 4.72 12.08
N VAL A 92 3.02 3.99 11.17
CA VAL A 92 2.33 4.54 10.01
C VAL A 92 0.83 4.58 10.31
N ALA A 93 0.23 5.76 10.24
CA ALA A 93 -1.21 5.93 10.44
C ALA A 93 -2.01 5.38 9.27
N GLU A 94 -3.29 5.04 9.50
CA GLU A 94 -4.21 4.66 8.43
C GLU A 94 -4.31 5.76 7.36
N ASN A 95 -4.27 5.36 6.09
CA ASN A 95 -4.56 6.26 4.99
C ASN A 95 -6.07 6.34 4.77
N THR A 96 -6.69 7.39 5.27
CA THR A 96 -8.13 7.66 5.10
C THR A 96 -8.45 8.50 3.86
N GLU A 97 -7.40 8.87 3.08
CA GLU A 97 -7.58 9.63 1.86
C GLU A 97 -7.93 8.73 0.67
N SER A 98 -8.58 9.29 -0.32
CA SER A 98 -8.93 8.60 -1.58
C SER A 98 -7.75 8.43 -2.55
N LYS A 99 -6.51 8.75 -2.12
CA LYS A 99 -5.31 8.66 -2.95
C LYS A 99 -4.18 7.95 -2.22
N PRO A 100 -3.35 7.17 -2.94
CA PRO A 100 -2.11 6.65 -2.38
C PRO A 100 -1.21 7.80 -1.94
N ARG A 101 -0.40 7.56 -0.91
CA ARG A 101 0.56 8.54 -0.40
C ARG A 101 1.95 7.93 -0.26
N SER A 102 2.97 8.77 -0.25
CA SER A 102 4.35 8.35 -0.03
C SER A 102 5.10 9.41 0.76
N ALA A 103 6.12 8.96 1.48
CA ALA A 103 7.04 9.82 2.20
C ALA A 103 8.44 9.25 2.18
N GLU A 104 9.43 10.14 2.25
CA GLU A 104 10.82 9.78 2.48
C GLU A 104 11.12 9.86 3.98
N VAL A 105 11.75 8.82 4.49
CA VAL A 105 12.33 8.76 5.84
C VAL A 105 13.83 8.85 5.67
N VAL A 106 14.46 9.86 6.25
CA VAL A 106 15.90 10.12 6.14
C VAL A 106 16.56 9.77 7.47
N ILE A 107 17.65 9.00 7.42
CA ILE A 107 18.46 8.64 8.58
C ILE A 107 19.86 9.23 8.36
N LEU A 108 20.35 9.99 9.35
CA LEU A 108 21.59 10.75 9.27
C LEU A 108 22.55 10.33 10.39
N ALA A 109 23.81 10.03 10.04
CA ALA A 109 24.88 9.79 11.02
C ALA A 109 26.13 10.56 10.62
N GLY A 110 26.35 11.73 11.22
CA GLY A 110 27.40 12.65 10.79
C GLY A 110 27.15 13.18 9.37
N GLU A 111 28.03 12.83 8.42
CA GLU A 111 27.91 13.23 7.01
C GLU A 111 27.23 12.14 6.15
N LEU A 112 26.94 10.95 6.72
CA LEU A 112 26.27 9.88 5.99
C LEU A 112 24.76 10.02 6.06
N ILE A 113 24.11 9.75 4.92
CA ILE A 113 22.67 9.84 4.75
C ILE A 113 22.18 8.55 4.07
N CYS A 114 21.21 7.89 4.71
CA CYS A 114 20.43 6.81 4.11
C CYS A 114 18.97 7.25 4.02
N SER A 115 18.28 6.86 2.96
CA SER A 115 16.84 7.16 2.82
C SER A 115 16.02 5.91 2.51
N LEU A 116 14.80 5.93 3.01
CA LEU A 116 13.78 4.91 2.83
C LEU A 116 12.52 5.57 2.29
N MET A 117 11.97 5.03 1.19
CA MET A 117 10.67 5.45 0.67
C MET A 117 9.56 4.57 1.24
N VAL A 118 8.58 5.18 1.88
CA VAL A 118 7.35 4.52 2.35
C VAL A 118 6.23 4.87 1.39
N TYR A 119 5.58 3.84 0.84
CA TYR A 119 4.39 3.96 -0.01
C TYR A 119 3.21 3.33 0.71
N GLN A 120 2.08 4.01 0.74
CA GLN A 120 0.86 3.48 1.33
C GLN A 120 -0.31 3.63 0.36
N THR A 121 -1.04 2.52 0.13
CA THR A 121 -2.22 2.50 -0.75
C THR A 121 -3.40 3.25 -0.13
N THR A 122 -4.48 3.42 -0.90
CA THR A 122 -5.77 3.91 -0.40
C THR A 122 -6.56 2.78 0.23
N LYS A 123 -7.51 3.14 1.08
CA LYS A 123 -8.58 2.23 1.44
C LYS A 123 -9.39 1.91 0.17
N PRO A 124 -9.63 0.62 -0.12
CA PRO A 124 -10.52 0.26 -1.22
C PRO A 124 -11.90 0.87 -1.02
N GLU A 125 -12.47 1.44 -2.08
CA GLU A 125 -13.86 1.89 -2.08
C GLU A 125 -14.74 0.66 -2.30
N LEU A 126 -15.65 0.38 -1.38
CA LEU A 126 -16.59 -0.72 -1.51
C LEU A 126 -17.69 -0.31 -2.50
N MET A 127 -17.84 -1.10 -3.56
CA MET A 127 -18.98 -0.98 -4.47
C MET A 127 -20.14 -1.79 -3.91
N VAL A 128 -21.27 -1.13 -3.63
CA VAL A 128 -22.50 -1.78 -3.16
C VAL A 128 -23.56 -1.70 -4.25
N LEU A 129 -23.85 -2.84 -4.87
CA LEU A 129 -24.91 -2.97 -5.89
C LEU A 129 -26.13 -3.66 -5.27
N SER A 130 -27.29 -3.04 -5.35
CA SER A 130 -28.55 -3.64 -4.95
C SER A 130 -29.44 -3.86 -6.17
N LEU A 131 -29.94 -5.09 -6.33
CA LEU A 131 -30.83 -5.51 -7.41
C LEU A 131 -32.19 -5.90 -6.83
N GLU A 132 -33.24 -5.14 -7.12
CA GLU A 132 -34.61 -5.60 -6.85
C GLU A 132 -35.08 -6.49 -8.00
N HIS A 133 -35.57 -7.68 -7.69
CA HIS A 133 -36.03 -8.66 -8.67
C HIS A 133 -37.12 -9.54 -8.11
N SER A 134 -37.81 -10.23 -9.01
CA SER A 134 -38.82 -11.27 -8.71
C SER A 134 -38.50 -12.61 -9.40
N SER A 135 -37.24 -12.84 -9.74
CA SER A 135 -36.79 -14.09 -10.34
C SER A 135 -36.70 -15.23 -9.32
N ALA A 136 -37.01 -16.45 -9.76
CA ALA A 136 -36.70 -17.66 -8.98
C ALA A 136 -35.25 -18.11 -9.09
N HIS A 137 -34.48 -17.49 -9.97
CA HIS A 137 -33.03 -17.69 -10.13
C HIS A 137 -32.35 -16.36 -10.41
N LEU A 138 -31.24 -16.07 -9.77
CA LEU A 138 -30.43 -14.87 -10.00
C LEU A 138 -28.96 -15.22 -10.13
N ASP A 139 -28.39 -14.85 -11.26
CA ASP A 139 -26.93 -14.88 -11.48
C ASP A 139 -26.30 -13.60 -10.92
N SER A 140 -25.11 -13.75 -10.36
CA SER A 140 -24.28 -12.59 -10.03
C SER A 140 -23.95 -11.77 -11.28
N PRO A 141 -23.89 -10.44 -11.20
CA PRO A 141 -23.23 -9.64 -12.22
C PRO A 141 -21.79 -10.13 -12.48
N GLU A 142 -21.33 -9.97 -13.72
CA GLU A 142 -19.91 -10.06 -14.02
C GLU A 142 -19.19 -8.82 -13.49
N TRP A 143 -18.17 -9.00 -12.67
CA TRP A 143 -17.40 -7.91 -12.09
C TRP A 143 -16.03 -7.81 -12.78
N ASP A 144 -15.60 -6.58 -13.06
CA ASP A 144 -14.28 -6.27 -13.59
C ASP A 144 -13.52 -5.41 -12.57
N GLY A 145 -12.25 -5.74 -12.33
CA GLY A 145 -11.42 -5.06 -11.32
C GLY A 145 -10.15 -5.83 -10.99
N TYR A 146 -9.59 -5.56 -9.83
CA TYR A 146 -8.38 -6.21 -9.35
C TYR A 146 -8.57 -6.79 -7.94
N ASP A 147 -8.21 -8.07 -7.77
CA ASP A 147 -8.31 -8.82 -6.49
C ASP A 147 -9.72 -8.72 -5.87
N ILE A 148 -10.75 -8.92 -6.71
CA ILE A 148 -12.16 -8.75 -6.36
C ILE A 148 -12.55 -9.71 -5.24
N LYS A 149 -13.09 -9.18 -4.16
CA LYS A 149 -13.61 -9.90 -3.01
C LYS A 149 -14.93 -9.28 -2.58
N GLY A 150 -15.75 -10.04 -1.89
CA GLY A 150 -17.00 -9.47 -1.42
C GLY A 150 -17.93 -10.49 -0.82
N SER A 151 -19.16 -10.04 -0.59
CA SER A 151 -20.25 -10.87 -0.11
C SER A 151 -21.53 -10.56 -0.87
N VAL A 152 -22.40 -11.53 -0.94
CA VAL A 152 -23.73 -11.43 -1.55
C VAL A 152 -24.77 -11.75 -0.49
N ASP A 153 -25.65 -10.78 -0.20
CA ASP A 153 -26.89 -11.01 0.52
C ASP A 153 -28.00 -11.20 -0.54
N TRP A 154 -28.54 -12.41 -0.63
CA TRP A 154 -29.54 -12.76 -1.63
C TRP A 154 -30.95 -12.24 -1.33
N GLY A 155 -31.15 -11.60 -0.15
CA GLY A 155 -32.41 -11.00 0.24
C GLY A 155 -33.47 -11.99 0.74
N ASP A 156 -33.12 -13.23 0.93
CA ASP A 156 -33.96 -14.29 1.54
C ASP A 156 -33.41 -14.77 2.89
N GLY A 157 -32.35 -14.12 3.40
CA GLY A 157 -31.62 -14.46 4.60
C GLY A 157 -30.35 -15.27 4.33
N THR A 158 -30.06 -15.62 3.09
CA THR A 158 -28.81 -16.28 2.67
C THR A 158 -27.75 -15.22 2.38
N ILE A 159 -26.58 -15.34 3.01
CA ILE A 159 -25.41 -14.51 2.76
C ILE A 159 -24.23 -15.42 2.45
N GLU A 160 -23.54 -15.14 1.35
CA GLU A 160 -22.42 -15.95 0.87
C GLU A 160 -21.20 -15.08 0.52
N GLU A 161 -20.00 -15.66 0.63
CA GLU A 161 -18.79 -15.04 0.09
C GLU A 161 -18.85 -15.09 -1.44
N TYR A 162 -18.47 -13.96 -2.08
CA TYR A 162 -18.46 -13.87 -3.54
C TYR A 162 -17.37 -14.74 -4.15
N TYR A 163 -17.72 -15.44 -5.22
CA TYR A 163 -16.81 -16.06 -6.19
C TYR A 163 -17.38 -15.88 -7.60
N ASP A 164 -16.50 -15.90 -8.61
CA ASP A 164 -16.91 -15.67 -10.00
C ASP A 164 -17.93 -16.68 -10.48
N GLY A 165 -19.04 -16.20 -11.04
CA GLY A 165 -20.17 -17.00 -11.51
C GLY A 165 -21.09 -17.54 -10.40
N ILE A 166 -21.03 -17.00 -9.18
CA ILE A 166 -21.99 -17.35 -8.12
C ILE A 166 -23.42 -17.01 -8.54
N SER A 167 -24.37 -17.89 -8.25
CA SER A 167 -25.79 -17.74 -8.52
C SER A 167 -26.63 -18.28 -7.38
N HIS A 168 -27.89 -17.92 -7.31
CA HIS A 168 -28.82 -18.37 -6.26
C HIS A 168 -30.17 -18.77 -6.81
N ASP A 169 -30.68 -19.92 -6.32
CA ASP A 169 -32.02 -20.42 -6.61
C ASP A 169 -32.96 -20.13 -5.44
N TYR A 170 -34.03 -19.43 -5.70
CA TYR A 170 -35.07 -19.15 -4.72
C TYR A 170 -36.22 -20.16 -4.78
N SER A 171 -36.84 -20.43 -3.65
CA SER A 171 -37.98 -21.34 -3.56
C SER A 171 -39.25 -20.81 -4.27
N ASP A 172 -39.30 -19.51 -4.57
CA ASP A 172 -40.40 -18.84 -5.21
C ASP A 172 -39.93 -17.57 -5.93
N ALA A 173 -40.84 -16.93 -6.69
CA ALA A 173 -40.57 -15.70 -7.44
C ALA A 173 -41.14 -14.45 -6.73
N GLN A 174 -40.96 -14.34 -5.44
CA GLN A 174 -41.36 -13.13 -4.69
C GLN A 174 -40.35 -12.01 -4.92
N LYS A 175 -40.81 -10.77 -4.79
CA LYS A 175 -39.93 -9.58 -4.85
C LYS A 175 -38.91 -9.60 -3.71
N ARG A 176 -37.63 -9.45 -4.07
CA ARG A 176 -36.48 -9.42 -3.18
C ARG A 176 -35.49 -8.35 -3.60
N SER A 177 -34.56 -8.04 -2.70
CA SER A 177 -33.42 -7.19 -2.99
C SER A 177 -32.14 -7.98 -2.71
N ALA A 178 -31.44 -8.41 -3.74
CA ALA A 178 -30.09 -8.95 -3.60
C ALA A 178 -29.08 -7.81 -3.51
N GLN A 179 -28.12 -7.92 -2.58
CA GLN A 179 -27.09 -6.90 -2.37
C GLN A 179 -25.70 -7.52 -2.51
N PHE A 180 -24.92 -6.95 -3.42
CA PHE A 180 -23.52 -7.29 -3.67
C PHE A 180 -22.65 -6.22 -3.06
N THR A 181 -21.81 -6.59 -2.08
CA THR A 181 -20.83 -5.69 -1.45
C THR A 181 -19.45 -6.13 -1.89
N MET A 182 -18.82 -5.36 -2.80
CA MET A 182 -17.61 -5.77 -3.51
C MET A 182 -16.46 -4.82 -3.21
N ASP A 183 -15.30 -5.39 -2.91
CA ASP A 183 -14.00 -4.74 -2.82
C ASP A 183 -13.20 -5.05 -4.09
N GLY A 184 -12.40 -4.10 -4.56
CA GLY A 184 -11.56 -4.26 -5.74
C GLY A 184 -12.29 -4.22 -7.09
N ALA A 185 -13.63 -4.08 -7.08
CA ALA A 185 -14.42 -3.94 -8.30
C ALA A 185 -14.34 -2.51 -8.84
N ALA A 186 -14.07 -2.38 -10.14
CA ALA A 186 -14.06 -1.11 -10.87
C ALA A 186 -15.31 -0.91 -11.72
N SER A 187 -15.93 -2.00 -12.19
CA SER A 187 -17.15 -1.99 -12.96
C SER A 187 -17.89 -3.32 -12.86
N PHE A 188 -19.14 -3.36 -13.32
CA PHE A 188 -19.90 -4.60 -13.41
C PHE A 188 -20.75 -4.62 -14.69
N ARG A 189 -21.15 -5.82 -15.10
CA ARG A 189 -22.09 -6.06 -16.21
C ARG A 189 -23.15 -7.05 -15.77
N ILE A 190 -24.41 -6.75 -16.07
CA ILE A 190 -25.55 -7.65 -15.87
C ILE A 190 -25.94 -8.21 -17.24
N GLU A 191 -25.85 -9.53 -17.43
CA GLU A 191 -26.14 -10.14 -18.72
C GLU A 191 -27.65 -10.27 -19.01
N SER A 192 -28.45 -10.52 -17.97
CA SER A 192 -29.89 -10.65 -18.10
C SER A 192 -30.62 -9.72 -17.13
N ILE A 193 -31.38 -8.77 -17.67
CA ILE A 193 -32.13 -7.79 -16.88
C ILE A 193 -33.67 -8.07 -16.91
N GLY A 194 -34.10 -9.20 -17.48
CA GLY A 194 -35.51 -9.44 -17.79
C GLY A 194 -36.47 -9.44 -16.59
N GLU A 195 -35.96 -9.70 -15.38
CA GLU A 195 -36.74 -9.76 -14.13
C GLU A 195 -36.22 -8.80 -13.06
N ILE A 196 -35.25 -7.94 -13.41
CA ILE A 196 -34.72 -6.89 -12.53
C ILE A 196 -35.66 -5.68 -12.61
N GLU A 197 -36.18 -5.27 -11.46
CA GLU A 197 -37.14 -4.15 -11.34
C GLU A 197 -36.39 -2.83 -11.06
N SER A 198 -35.32 -2.86 -10.29
CA SER A 198 -34.48 -1.68 -10.04
C SER A 198 -33.01 -2.05 -9.76
N ILE A 199 -32.15 -1.11 -10.05
CA ILE A 199 -30.69 -1.21 -9.81
C ILE A 199 -30.27 0.04 -9.03
N THR A 200 -29.63 -0.15 -7.88
CA THR A 200 -29.05 0.94 -7.09
C THR A 200 -27.56 0.66 -6.87
N LEU A 201 -26.72 1.66 -7.17
CA LEU A 201 -25.28 1.61 -6.95
C LEU A 201 -24.88 2.67 -5.93
N ALA A 202 -24.10 2.26 -4.92
CA ALA A 202 -23.41 3.14 -3.99
C ALA A 202 -21.88 2.83 -4.03
N ILE A 203 -21.09 3.89 -3.93
CA ILE A 203 -19.62 3.85 -3.94
C ILE A 203 -19.14 4.67 -2.74
#